data_d19eb05e4c412fe879a6ea6625271dd2
#
_entry.id   d19eb05e4c412fe879a6ea6625271dd2
#
_cell.length_a   1.000
_cell.length_b   1.000
_cell.length_c   1.000
_cell.angle_alpha   90.00
_cell.angle_beta   90.00
_cell.angle_gamma   90.00
#
_symmetry.space_group_name_H-M   'P 1'
#
loop_
_entity.id
_entity.type
_entity.pdbx_description
1 polymer ?
#
loop_
_entity_poly.entity_id
_entity_poly.type
_entity_poly.pdbx_seq_one_letter_code
_entity_poly.pdbx_strand_id
1 'polypeptide(L)'
;IREYHDGLLLYEISNQTVWDKAAKDDAALEKFFKKNRKKYAWSEPRFKGIAYHVKDEADVEAVKLAIKGLPFDQWAEKLRTTFNDSIRRITVVKGIFKKGDNALVDKEIFKKDTVDNAPKDYPIAATYGTVLKKPASYEDVRELVVADYQDALEKKWIAELRKKYAVAVNKEVFDTVNKH
;
A
#
# COMPACT_ATOMS: atom_id res chain seq x y z
N ILE A 1 12.35 29.90 20.77
CA ILE A 1 13.55 29.07 20.50
C ILE A 1 13.42 27.71 21.23
N ARG A 2 13.06 27.71 22.54
CA ARG A 2 12.97 26.49 23.35
C ARG A 2 11.83 25.55 22.84
N GLU A 3 10.65 26.10 22.62
CA GLU A 3 9.48 25.34 22.08
C GLU A 3 9.77 24.69 20.72
N TYR A 4 10.50 25.40 19.86
CA TYR A 4 10.91 24.85 18.55
C TYR A 4 11.89 23.67 18.70
N HIS A 5 12.86 23.81 19.59
CA HIS A 5 13.83 22.75 19.89
C HIS A 5 13.15 21.52 20.49
N ASP A 6 12.26 21.74 21.48
CA ASP A 6 11.52 20.66 22.13
C ASP A 6 10.57 19.94 21.14
N GLY A 7 9.97 20.72 20.22
CA GLY A 7 9.17 20.17 19.12
C GLY A 7 9.98 19.29 18.16
N LEU A 8 11.20 19.69 17.80
CA LEU A 8 12.09 18.88 16.95
C LEU A 8 12.53 17.60 17.65
N LEU A 9 12.85 17.65 18.94
CA LEU A 9 13.20 16.46 19.71
C LEU A 9 12.03 15.48 19.82
N LEU A 10 10.83 15.99 20.08
CA LEU A 10 9.63 15.17 20.14
C LEU A 10 9.34 14.50 18.78
N TYR A 11 9.46 15.26 17.69
CA TYR A 11 9.32 14.75 16.33
C TYR A 11 10.31 13.60 16.06
N GLU A 12 11.60 13.82 16.35
CA GLU A 12 12.64 12.83 16.10
C GLU A 12 12.45 11.55 16.92
N ILE A 13 12.12 11.68 18.20
CA ILE A 13 11.83 10.54 19.07
C ILE A 13 10.59 9.77 18.58
N SER A 14 9.53 10.49 18.19
CA SER A 14 8.31 9.89 17.65
C SER A 14 8.58 9.16 16.34
N ASN A 15 9.38 9.75 15.47
CA ASN A 15 9.78 9.16 14.20
C ASN A 15 10.52 7.83 14.41
N GLN A 16 11.57 7.84 15.26
CA GLN A 16 12.38 6.64 15.53
C GLN A 16 11.60 5.56 16.28
N THR A 17 10.73 5.93 17.21
CA THR A 17 10.04 4.99 18.10
C THR A 17 8.80 4.39 17.46
N VAL A 18 8.09 5.14 16.61
CA VAL A 18 6.79 4.78 16.04
C VAL A 18 6.84 4.70 14.52
N TRP A 19 7.09 5.82 13.84
CA TRP A 19 6.82 5.92 12.41
C TRP A 19 7.79 5.13 11.54
N ASP A 20 9.09 5.33 11.72
CA ASP A 20 10.13 4.61 10.99
C ASP A 20 10.07 3.11 11.28
N LYS A 21 9.86 2.76 12.56
CA LYS A 21 9.71 1.36 12.97
C LYS A 21 8.49 0.70 12.32
N ALA A 22 7.34 1.40 12.31
CA ALA A 22 6.14 0.88 11.67
C ALA A 22 6.29 0.75 10.15
N ALA A 23 7.00 1.67 9.50
CA ALA A 23 7.15 1.65 8.04
C ALA A 23 8.14 0.61 7.51
N LYS A 24 9.14 0.21 8.32
CA LYS A 24 10.31 -0.58 7.88
C LYS A 24 10.36 -2.01 8.44
N ASP A 25 9.53 -2.35 9.44
CA ASP A 25 9.53 -3.68 10.06
C ASP A 25 8.51 -4.60 9.39
N ASP A 26 8.88 -5.14 8.22
CA ASP A 26 8.01 -6.02 7.42
C ASP A 26 7.58 -7.28 8.19
N ALA A 27 8.44 -7.82 9.07
CA ALA A 27 8.10 -8.98 9.88
C ALA A 27 7.03 -8.66 10.94
N ALA A 28 7.13 -7.49 11.56
CA ALA A 28 6.12 -7.04 12.52
C ALA A 28 4.80 -6.67 11.83
N LEU A 29 4.85 -6.05 10.64
CA LEU A 29 3.67 -5.75 9.83
C LEU A 29 2.93 -7.02 9.43
N GLU A 30 3.64 -8.04 8.97
CA GLU A 30 3.03 -9.33 8.61
C GLU A 30 2.40 -10.02 9.83
N LYS A 31 3.07 -9.99 10.98
CA LYS A 31 2.54 -10.53 12.25
C LYS A 31 1.29 -9.77 12.69
N PHE A 32 1.32 -8.43 12.61
CA PHE A 32 0.20 -7.57 12.96
C PHE A 32 -1.00 -7.81 12.04
N PHE A 33 -0.76 -7.90 10.72
CA PHE A 33 -1.77 -8.25 9.73
C PHE A 33 -2.42 -9.60 10.04
N LYS A 34 -1.62 -10.66 10.28
CA LYS A 34 -2.14 -12.00 10.60
C LYS A 34 -3.05 -12.01 11.82
N LYS A 35 -2.67 -11.26 12.86
CA LYS A 35 -3.47 -11.13 14.09
C LYS A 35 -4.79 -10.39 13.85
N ASN A 36 -4.81 -9.42 12.93
CA ASN A 36 -5.94 -8.53 12.67
C ASN A 36 -6.63 -8.80 11.32
N ARG A 37 -6.44 -9.97 10.71
CA ARG A 37 -6.87 -10.31 9.35
C ARG A 37 -8.32 -9.96 9.03
N LYS A 38 -9.22 -10.11 9.99
CA LYS A 38 -10.65 -9.81 9.81
C LYS A 38 -10.91 -8.34 9.55
N LYS A 39 -10.09 -7.45 10.10
CA LYS A 39 -10.20 -5.99 9.91
C LYS A 39 -9.90 -5.58 8.47
N TYR A 40 -9.03 -6.33 7.78
CA TYR A 40 -8.56 -6.01 6.43
C TYR A 40 -9.30 -6.78 5.33
N ALA A 41 -10.40 -7.47 5.68
CA ALA A 41 -11.19 -8.19 4.70
C ALA A 41 -11.79 -7.21 3.67
N TRP A 42 -11.75 -7.59 2.39
CA TRP A 42 -12.40 -6.86 1.33
C TRP A 42 -13.90 -7.23 1.26
N SER A 43 -14.74 -6.26 0.89
CA SER A 43 -16.17 -6.47 0.65
C SER A 43 -16.44 -7.26 -0.64
N GLU A 44 -15.49 -7.24 -1.58
CA GLU A 44 -15.57 -7.89 -2.88
C GLU A 44 -14.21 -8.42 -3.33
N PRO A 45 -14.16 -9.44 -4.22
CA PRO A 45 -12.91 -9.94 -4.78
C PRO A 45 -12.17 -8.85 -5.57
N ARG A 46 -10.84 -8.91 -5.55
CA ARG A 46 -9.97 -7.99 -6.31
C ARG A 46 -9.03 -8.78 -7.21
N PHE A 47 -8.67 -8.18 -8.33
CA PHE A 47 -7.66 -8.72 -9.23
C PHE A 47 -6.30 -8.12 -8.89
N LYS A 48 -5.35 -8.98 -8.46
CA LYS A 48 -3.96 -8.60 -8.23
C LYS A 48 -3.16 -9.00 -9.45
N GLY A 49 -2.65 -8.00 -10.19
CA GLY A 49 -1.99 -8.28 -11.45
C GLY A 49 -1.62 -7.03 -12.24
N ILE A 50 -1.50 -7.21 -13.53
CA ILE A 50 -1.27 -6.16 -14.52
C ILE A 50 -2.37 -6.15 -15.57
N ALA A 51 -2.75 -4.95 -16.00
CA ALA A 51 -3.44 -4.67 -17.26
C ALA A 51 -2.43 -4.01 -18.19
N TYR A 52 -2.26 -4.52 -19.40
CA TYR A 52 -1.24 -4.03 -20.31
C TYR A 52 -1.68 -4.05 -21.75
N HIS A 53 -1.06 -3.16 -22.55
CA HIS A 53 -1.25 -3.08 -23.99
C HIS A 53 0.10 -3.16 -24.67
N VAL A 54 0.16 -3.83 -25.80
CA VAL A 54 1.37 -4.07 -26.58
C VAL A 54 1.17 -3.65 -28.04
N LYS A 55 2.30 -3.37 -28.72
CA LYS A 55 2.31 -3.09 -30.17
C LYS A 55 2.25 -4.37 -30.96
N ASP A 56 2.94 -5.41 -30.50
CA ASP A 56 3.15 -6.67 -31.20
C ASP A 56 2.55 -7.81 -30.40
N GLU A 57 1.84 -8.72 -31.09
CA GLU A 57 1.20 -9.87 -30.46
C GLU A 57 2.20 -10.79 -29.78
N ALA A 58 3.43 -10.88 -30.29
CA ALA A 58 4.50 -11.65 -29.67
C ALA A 58 4.85 -11.15 -28.24
N ASP A 59 4.62 -9.89 -27.96
CA ASP A 59 4.89 -9.32 -26.64
C ASP A 59 3.84 -9.73 -25.59
N VAL A 60 2.67 -10.19 -25.99
CA VAL A 60 1.63 -10.64 -25.04
C VAL A 60 2.14 -11.78 -24.17
N GLU A 61 2.65 -12.84 -24.78
CA GLU A 61 3.20 -13.97 -24.02
C GLU A 61 4.58 -13.67 -23.43
N ALA A 62 5.40 -12.86 -24.10
CA ALA A 62 6.72 -12.45 -23.59
C ALA A 62 6.60 -11.67 -22.26
N VAL A 63 5.61 -10.79 -22.12
CA VAL A 63 5.32 -10.07 -20.86
C VAL A 63 4.99 -11.04 -19.73
N LYS A 64 4.10 -12.00 -19.97
CA LYS A 64 3.72 -13.00 -18.95
C LYS A 64 4.90 -13.86 -18.52
N LEU A 65 5.72 -14.32 -19.48
CA LEU A 65 6.91 -15.13 -19.20
C LEU A 65 7.96 -14.36 -18.42
N ALA A 66 8.15 -13.06 -18.70
CA ALA A 66 9.15 -12.23 -18.05
C ALA A 66 8.91 -12.07 -16.54
N ILE A 67 7.65 -12.13 -16.09
CA ILE A 67 7.28 -11.93 -14.67
C ILE A 67 6.79 -13.20 -13.99
N LYS A 68 6.67 -14.29 -14.73
CA LYS A 68 6.24 -15.59 -14.18
C LYS A 68 7.20 -16.06 -13.09
N GLY A 69 6.66 -16.33 -11.90
CA GLY A 69 7.46 -16.81 -10.75
C GLY A 69 8.19 -15.70 -9.97
N LEU A 70 8.16 -14.45 -10.44
CA LEU A 70 8.72 -13.34 -9.68
C LEU A 70 7.74 -12.83 -8.62
N PRO A 71 8.25 -12.28 -7.50
CA PRO A 71 7.46 -11.54 -6.54
C PRO A 71 6.75 -10.35 -7.20
N PHE A 72 5.52 -10.06 -6.76
CA PHE A 72 4.68 -9.04 -7.38
C PHE A 72 5.29 -7.63 -7.37
N ASP A 73 6.04 -7.28 -6.34
CA ASP A 73 6.74 -6.00 -6.20
C ASP A 73 7.77 -5.78 -7.32
N GLN A 74 8.45 -6.85 -7.77
CA GLN A 74 9.49 -6.81 -8.80
C GLN A 74 8.95 -6.70 -10.24
N TRP A 75 7.65 -6.93 -10.46
CA TRP A 75 7.08 -6.96 -11.81
C TRP A 75 7.25 -5.66 -12.58
N ALA A 76 7.02 -4.51 -11.95
CA ALA A 76 7.11 -3.22 -12.61
C ALA A 76 8.51 -2.93 -13.14
N GLU A 77 9.53 -3.15 -12.32
CA GLU A 77 10.94 -2.93 -12.70
C GLU A 77 11.39 -3.91 -13.78
N LYS A 78 11.01 -5.19 -13.63
CA LYS A 78 11.31 -6.21 -14.64
C LYS A 78 10.72 -5.88 -16.00
N LEU A 79 9.46 -5.46 -16.04
CA LEU A 79 8.79 -5.08 -17.29
C LEU A 79 9.39 -3.81 -17.90
N ARG A 80 9.70 -2.82 -17.06
CA ARG A 80 10.34 -1.59 -17.48
C ARG A 80 11.69 -1.87 -18.17
N THR A 81 12.54 -2.63 -17.54
CA THR A 81 13.89 -2.95 -18.06
C THR A 81 13.87 -3.90 -19.25
N THR A 82 12.90 -4.78 -19.35
CA THR A 82 12.83 -5.76 -20.45
C THR A 82 12.18 -5.21 -21.71
N PHE A 83 11.15 -4.37 -21.56
CA PHE A 83 10.31 -3.95 -22.70
C PHE A 83 10.34 -2.44 -22.99
N ASN A 84 10.78 -1.61 -22.06
CA ASN A 84 10.69 -0.17 -22.15
C ASN A 84 12.02 0.53 -21.83
N ASP A 85 13.14 -0.16 -21.93
CA ASP A 85 14.45 0.41 -21.62
C ASP A 85 14.86 1.48 -22.66
N SER A 86 15.02 1.07 -23.91
CA SER A 86 15.42 1.98 -25.02
C SER A 86 14.23 2.43 -25.84
N ILE A 87 13.30 1.55 -26.14
CA ILE A 87 12.08 1.82 -26.93
C ILE A 87 10.90 1.31 -26.14
N ARG A 88 9.88 2.15 -26.00
CA ARG A 88 8.65 1.76 -25.35
C ARG A 88 7.83 0.80 -26.21
N ARG A 89 7.76 -0.46 -25.79
CA ARG A 89 7.04 -1.54 -26.48
C ARG A 89 5.69 -1.84 -25.87
N ILE A 90 5.54 -1.55 -24.57
CA ILE A 90 4.32 -1.86 -23.81
C ILE A 90 3.86 -0.68 -22.96
N THR A 91 2.56 -0.61 -22.69
CA THR A 91 2.02 0.17 -21.59
C THR A 91 1.47 -0.78 -20.54
N VAL A 92 1.73 -0.53 -19.26
CA VAL A 92 1.34 -1.42 -18.18
C VAL A 92 0.85 -0.66 -16.97
N VAL A 93 -0.24 -1.13 -16.38
CA VAL A 93 -0.76 -0.69 -15.09
C VAL A 93 -0.74 -1.89 -14.15
N LYS A 94 0.07 -1.82 -13.10
CA LYS A 94 0.17 -2.84 -12.06
C LYS A 94 -0.62 -2.43 -10.83
N GLY A 95 -1.40 -3.33 -10.25
CA GLY A 95 -2.18 -3.00 -9.06
C GLY A 95 -3.02 -4.15 -8.52
N ILE A 96 -3.82 -3.78 -7.53
CA ILE A 96 -4.88 -4.61 -6.97
C ILE A 96 -6.20 -3.90 -7.26
N PHE A 97 -6.90 -4.38 -8.26
CA PHE A 97 -8.07 -3.73 -8.84
C PHE A 97 -9.36 -4.32 -8.27
N LYS A 98 -10.28 -3.46 -7.87
CA LYS A 98 -11.69 -3.79 -7.68
C LYS A 98 -12.49 -3.44 -8.95
N LYS A 99 -13.76 -3.82 -9.00
CA LYS A 99 -14.64 -3.40 -10.09
C LYS A 99 -14.71 -1.88 -10.18
N GLY A 100 -14.49 -1.35 -11.37
CA GLY A 100 -14.51 0.08 -11.67
C GLY A 100 -13.15 0.77 -11.64
N ASP A 101 -12.08 0.11 -11.20
CA ASP A 101 -10.75 0.72 -11.12
C ASP A 101 -10.02 0.76 -12.48
N ASN A 102 -10.28 -0.22 -13.36
CA ASN A 102 -9.62 -0.32 -14.66
C ASN A 102 -10.54 -0.98 -15.68
N ALA A 103 -10.79 -0.33 -16.81
CA ALA A 103 -11.72 -0.79 -17.83
C ALA A 103 -11.34 -2.13 -18.45
N LEU A 104 -10.04 -2.38 -18.70
CA LEU A 104 -9.54 -3.64 -19.24
C LEU A 104 -9.74 -4.78 -18.24
N VAL A 105 -9.42 -4.56 -16.96
CA VAL A 105 -9.66 -5.55 -15.89
C VAL A 105 -11.15 -5.81 -15.71
N ASP A 106 -11.98 -4.78 -15.76
CA ASP A 106 -13.43 -4.91 -15.68
C ASP A 106 -13.96 -5.80 -16.80
N LYS A 107 -13.51 -5.58 -18.03
CA LYS A 107 -13.92 -6.37 -19.19
C LYS A 107 -13.42 -7.81 -19.13
N GLU A 108 -12.11 -7.99 -18.96
CA GLU A 108 -11.47 -9.30 -19.07
C GLU A 108 -11.68 -10.20 -17.86
N ILE A 109 -11.64 -9.63 -16.67
CA ILE A 109 -11.65 -10.37 -15.39
C ILE A 109 -13.05 -10.37 -14.77
N PHE A 110 -13.67 -9.21 -14.64
CA PHE A 110 -14.96 -9.07 -13.97
C PHE A 110 -16.16 -9.21 -14.91
N LYS A 111 -15.91 -9.41 -16.23
CA LYS A 111 -16.93 -9.61 -17.26
C LYS A 111 -18.00 -8.51 -17.30
N LYS A 112 -17.57 -7.29 -17.02
CA LYS A 112 -18.41 -6.09 -17.10
C LYS A 112 -18.38 -5.56 -18.54
N ASP A 113 -19.52 -5.13 -19.03
CA ASP A 113 -19.60 -4.47 -20.33
C ASP A 113 -18.98 -3.08 -20.23
N THR A 114 -17.71 -2.98 -20.59
CA THR A 114 -16.88 -1.77 -20.59
C THR A 114 -16.05 -1.72 -21.84
N VAL A 115 -15.85 -0.49 -22.34
CA VAL A 115 -14.96 -0.24 -23.48
C VAL A 115 -13.57 0.04 -22.94
N ASP A 116 -12.63 -0.81 -23.34
CA ASP A 116 -11.22 -0.55 -23.11
C ASP A 116 -10.72 0.46 -24.16
N ASN A 117 -10.27 1.63 -23.72
CA ASN A 117 -9.69 2.65 -24.58
C ASN A 117 -8.20 2.37 -24.79
N ALA A 118 -7.88 1.32 -25.54
CA ALA A 118 -6.50 1.01 -25.89
C ALA A 118 -5.82 2.20 -26.59
N PRO A 119 -4.58 2.56 -26.20
CA PRO A 119 -3.82 3.57 -26.92
C PRO A 119 -3.60 3.14 -28.39
N LYS A 120 -3.74 4.07 -29.34
CA LYS A 120 -3.62 3.78 -30.80
C LYS A 120 -2.32 3.03 -31.15
N ASP A 121 -1.22 3.37 -30.47
CA ASP A 121 0.08 2.76 -30.72
C ASP A 121 0.25 1.39 -30.06
N TYR A 122 -0.70 0.97 -29.21
CA TYR A 122 -0.67 -0.30 -28.44
C TYR A 122 -2.06 -0.94 -28.50
N PRO A 123 -2.49 -1.45 -29.66
CA PRO A 123 -3.87 -1.88 -29.87
C PRO A 123 -4.22 -3.20 -29.21
N ILE A 124 -3.22 -4.01 -28.81
CA ILE A 124 -3.44 -5.36 -28.29
C ILE A 124 -3.43 -5.31 -26.76
N ALA A 125 -4.57 -5.63 -26.18
CA ALA A 125 -4.79 -5.59 -24.73
C ALA A 125 -4.70 -6.99 -24.11
N ALA A 126 -4.12 -7.09 -22.92
CA ALA A 126 -4.10 -8.33 -22.14
C ALA A 126 -3.99 -8.07 -20.64
N THR A 127 -4.30 -9.09 -19.85
CA THR A 127 -4.14 -9.08 -18.39
C THR A 127 -3.35 -10.29 -17.94
N TYR A 128 -2.61 -10.15 -16.83
CA TYR A 128 -1.95 -11.26 -16.16
C TYR A 128 -1.96 -11.04 -14.65
N GLY A 129 -2.40 -12.06 -13.92
CA GLY A 129 -2.53 -11.99 -12.45
C GLY A 129 -3.52 -13.02 -11.92
N THR A 130 -4.03 -12.76 -10.72
CA THR A 130 -4.97 -13.65 -10.04
C THR A 130 -6.06 -12.88 -9.31
N VAL A 131 -7.24 -13.48 -9.21
CA VAL A 131 -8.34 -12.93 -8.43
C VAL A 131 -8.22 -13.41 -6.98
N LEU A 132 -8.16 -12.48 -6.06
CA LEU A 132 -8.11 -12.73 -4.62
C LEU A 132 -9.44 -12.35 -3.98
N LYS A 133 -10.00 -13.24 -3.16
CA LYS A 133 -11.22 -12.96 -2.37
C LYS A 133 -10.94 -12.12 -1.12
N LYS A 134 -9.69 -12.12 -0.65
CA LYS A 134 -9.21 -11.42 0.55
C LYS A 134 -7.72 -11.15 0.39
N PRO A 135 -7.14 -10.18 1.13
CA PRO A 135 -5.70 -9.96 1.14
C PRO A 135 -4.93 -11.22 1.50
N ALA A 136 -3.90 -11.55 0.74
CA ALA A 136 -3.04 -12.70 0.97
C ALA A 136 -1.94 -12.38 2.00
N SER A 137 -1.37 -11.18 1.91
CA SER A 137 -0.33 -10.66 2.80
C SER A 137 -0.65 -9.22 3.22
N TYR A 138 0.13 -8.68 4.16
CA TYR A 138 -0.01 -7.28 4.56
C TYR A 138 0.28 -6.31 3.40
N GLU A 139 1.10 -6.71 2.44
CA GLU A 139 1.44 -5.89 1.27
C GLU A 139 0.22 -5.53 0.42
N ASP A 140 -0.79 -6.41 0.37
CA ASP A 140 -2.02 -6.18 -0.39
C ASP A 140 -2.89 -5.05 0.20
N VAL A 141 -2.61 -4.66 1.44
CA VAL A 141 -3.28 -3.62 2.22
C VAL A 141 -2.28 -2.83 3.06
N ARG A 142 -1.06 -2.66 2.56
CA ARG A 142 0.09 -2.10 3.29
C ARG A 142 -0.22 -0.79 3.99
N GLU A 143 -0.83 0.16 3.31
CA GLU A 143 -1.12 1.48 3.87
C GLU A 143 -2.01 1.39 5.11
N LEU A 144 -3.05 0.55 5.07
CA LEU A 144 -3.95 0.34 6.19
C LEU A 144 -3.25 -0.34 7.37
N VAL A 145 -2.43 -1.36 7.08
CA VAL A 145 -1.70 -2.11 8.12
C VAL A 145 -0.64 -1.23 8.77
N VAL A 146 0.09 -0.43 8.00
CA VAL A 146 1.10 0.50 8.53
C VAL A 146 0.43 1.54 9.43
N ALA A 147 -0.66 2.17 9.00
CA ALA A 147 -1.38 3.16 9.80
C ALA A 147 -1.88 2.56 11.13
N ASP A 148 -2.51 1.40 11.09
CA ASP A 148 -2.99 0.71 12.29
C ASP A 148 -1.87 0.27 13.23
N TYR A 149 -0.75 -0.14 12.66
CA TYR A 149 0.42 -0.54 13.44
C TYR A 149 1.11 0.67 14.09
N GLN A 150 1.17 1.80 13.39
CA GLN A 150 1.61 3.08 13.97
C GLN A 150 0.76 3.45 15.19
N ASP A 151 -0.56 3.43 15.04
CA ASP A 151 -1.50 3.70 16.15
C ASP A 151 -1.27 2.76 17.35
N ALA A 152 -1.03 1.48 17.07
CA ALA A 152 -0.78 0.50 18.12
C ALA A 152 0.55 0.75 18.85
N LEU A 153 1.60 1.10 18.11
CA LEU A 153 2.92 1.45 18.69
C LEU A 153 2.84 2.74 19.53
N GLU A 154 2.15 3.76 19.01
CA GLU A 154 1.97 5.03 19.72
C GLU A 154 1.22 4.83 21.04
N LYS A 155 0.09 4.11 21.01
CA LYS A 155 -0.67 3.79 22.23
C LYS A 155 0.18 3.04 23.25
N LYS A 156 0.97 2.08 22.78
CA LYS A 156 1.89 1.34 23.65
C LYS A 156 2.95 2.24 24.29
N TRP A 157 3.57 3.08 23.46
CA TRP A 157 4.60 4.02 23.90
C TRP A 157 4.06 5.02 24.93
N ILE A 158 2.90 5.64 24.66
CA ILE A 158 2.25 6.54 25.61
C ILE A 158 1.91 5.84 26.93
N ALA A 159 1.45 4.59 26.87
CA ALA A 159 1.16 3.81 28.07
C ALA A 159 2.43 3.52 28.91
N GLU A 160 3.56 3.24 28.25
CA GLU A 160 4.86 3.06 28.88
C GLU A 160 5.37 4.36 29.52
N LEU A 161 5.24 5.50 28.82
CA LEU A 161 5.59 6.82 29.34
C LEU A 161 4.77 7.16 30.58
N ARG A 162 3.45 6.94 30.57
CA ARG A 162 2.56 7.18 31.70
C ARG A 162 2.88 6.33 32.91
N LYS A 163 3.39 5.12 32.70
CA LYS A 163 3.89 4.27 33.81
C LYS A 163 5.21 4.78 34.39
N LYS A 164 6.08 5.30 33.52
CA LYS A 164 7.42 5.75 33.91
C LYS A 164 7.41 7.15 34.54
N TYR A 165 6.51 8.01 34.09
CA TYR A 165 6.42 9.40 34.52
C TYR A 165 5.03 9.68 35.08
N ALA A 166 4.97 9.98 36.38
CA ALA A 166 3.72 10.42 37.00
C ALA A 166 3.32 11.80 36.50
N VAL A 167 2.08 11.94 36.04
CA VAL A 167 1.51 13.22 35.62
C VAL A 167 0.55 13.68 36.69
N ALA A 168 0.84 14.86 37.30
CA ALA A 168 -0.05 15.54 38.20
C ALA A 168 -0.57 16.83 37.55
N VAL A 169 -1.87 16.98 37.46
CA VAL A 169 -2.51 18.21 36.97
C VAL A 169 -2.91 19.05 38.17
N ASN A 170 -2.37 20.29 38.25
CA ASN A 170 -2.84 21.24 39.24
C ASN A 170 -4.20 21.80 38.80
N LYS A 171 -5.29 21.24 39.37
CA LYS A 171 -6.66 21.61 39.01
C LYS A 171 -6.98 23.08 39.30
N GLU A 172 -6.44 23.65 40.37
CA GLU A 172 -6.68 25.05 40.75
C GLU A 172 -6.14 26.01 39.68
N VAL A 173 -4.94 25.72 39.14
CA VAL A 173 -4.36 26.47 38.04
C VAL A 173 -5.08 26.20 36.72
N PHE A 174 -5.42 24.94 36.44
CA PHE A 174 -6.11 24.55 35.22
C PHE A 174 -7.49 25.23 35.08
N ASP A 175 -8.24 25.35 36.18
CA ASP A 175 -9.55 25.97 36.21
C ASP A 175 -9.50 27.49 36.00
N THR A 176 -8.32 28.12 36.08
CA THR A 176 -8.11 29.54 35.79
C THR A 176 -7.78 29.85 34.34
N VAL A 177 -7.33 28.86 33.55
CA VAL A 177 -6.85 29.05 32.17
C VAL A 177 -7.96 29.53 31.21
N ASN A 178 -9.22 29.19 31.45
CA ASN A 178 -10.38 29.55 30.62
C ASN A 178 -11.21 30.72 31.15
N LYS A 179 -10.69 31.53 32.04
CA LYS A 179 -11.42 32.66 32.62
C LYS A 179 -11.01 34.03 32.04
N HIS A 180 -10.53 34.03 30.79
CA HIS A 180 -10.23 35.28 30.06
C HIS A 180 -11.19 35.47 28.90
#